data_fee9cb240a26c9e23dc6476cb518c988
#
_entry.id   fee9cb240a26c9e23dc6476cb518c988
#
_cell.length_a   1.000
_cell.length_b   1.000
_cell.length_c   1.000
_cell.angle_alpha   90.00
_cell.angle_beta   90.00
_cell.angle_gamma   90.00
#
_symmetry.space_group_name_H-M   'P 1'
#
loop_
_entity.id
_entity.type
_entity.pdbx_description
1 polymer ?
#
loop_
_entity_poly.entity_id
_entity_poly.type
_entity_poly.pdbx_seq_one_letter_code
_entity_poly.pdbx_strand_id
1 'polypeptide(L)'
;MTPSSAKRIDEAEEHEAISRRNFYDRTHSILEAAEERARESQPARGRKTARERLDFLLDEGSFNELNRYAGGDIEAGELGSAVITGIGTLDGRPVAVYAQDFSIRGGTLGKVEGDKILLLMDRAISMRIPIIALLDSGGARIQEGVTALA
;
A
#
# COMPACT_ATOMS: atom_id res chain seq x y z
N MET A 1 -3.67 23.61 44.01
CA MET A 1 -3.26 24.43 42.84
C MET A 1 -3.60 23.63 41.61
N THR A 2 -4.60 24.05 40.85
CA THR A 2 -4.93 23.43 39.54
C THR A 2 -3.84 23.78 38.54
N PRO A 3 -3.31 22.82 37.75
CA PRO A 3 -2.34 23.15 36.71
C PRO A 3 -2.95 24.16 35.74
N SER A 4 -2.14 25.14 35.34
CA SER A 4 -2.54 26.17 34.37
C SER A 4 -3.05 25.49 33.10
N SER A 5 -4.06 26.06 32.44
CA SER A 5 -4.62 25.55 31.19
C SER A 5 -3.53 25.37 30.09
N ALA A 6 -2.53 26.25 30.09
CA ALA A 6 -1.38 26.13 29.16
C ALA A 6 -0.60 24.84 29.39
N LYS A 7 -0.26 24.46 30.61
CA LYS A 7 0.46 23.23 30.93
C LYS A 7 -0.29 21.95 30.48
N ARG A 8 -1.64 21.98 30.59
CA ARG A 8 -2.46 20.84 30.12
C ARG A 8 -2.52 20.74 28.59
N ILE A 9 -2.42 21.85 27.88
CA ILE A 9 -2.36 21.88 26.43
C ILE A 9 -1.01 21.30 25.98
N ASP A 10 0.10 21.75 26.57
CA ASP A 10 1.44 21.26 26.25
C ASP A 10 1.57 19.74 26.50
N GLU A 11 1.06 19.25 27.63
CA GLU A 11 1.06 17.80 27.95
C GLU A 11 0.20 16.97 26.97
N ALA A 12 -0.92 17.53 26.50
CA ALA A 12 -1.79 16.87 25.51
C ALA A 12 -1.13 16.83 24.12
N GLU A 13 -0.48 17.90 23.70
CA GLU A 13 0.25 17.97 22.43
C GLU A 13 1.46 17.02 22.42
N GLU A 14 2.20 16.94 23.52
CA GLU A 14 3.31 16.00 23.66
C GLU A 14 2.82 14.54 23.60
N HIS A 15 1.73 14.23 24.30
CA HIS A 15 1.13 12.88 24.27
C HIS A 15 0.65 12.49 22.86
N GLU A 16 0.03 13.42 22.14
CA GLU A 16 -0.40 13.20 20.75
C GLU A 16 0.78 13.00 19.81
N ALA A 17 1.87 13.75 19.98
CA ALA A 17 3.08 13.62 19.18
C ALA A 17 3.75 12.25 19.40
N ILE A 18 3.82 11.78 20.65
CA ILE A 18 4.34 10.45 20.99
C ILE A 18 3.45 9.35 20.40
N SER A 19 2.13 9.49 20.53
CA SER A 19 1.18 8.52 19.95
C SER A 19 1.29 8.41 18.44
N ARG A 20 1.40 9.55 17.73
CA ARG A 20 1.62 9.60 16.28
C ARG A 20 2.94 8.94 15.87
N ARG A 21 4.02 9.20 16.62
CA ARG A 21 5.32 8.57 16.36
C ARG A 21 5.25 7.06 16.54
N ASN A 22 4.69 6.57 17.65
CA ASN A 22 4.54 5.15 17.91
C ASN A 22 3.70 4.44 16.83
N PHE A 23 2.63 5.08 16.37
CA PHE A 23 1.81 4.55 15.27
C PHE A 23 2.63 4.49 13.98
N TYR A 24 3.36 5.55 13.65
CA TYR A 24 4.22 5.58 12.45
C TYR A 24 5.29 4.49 12.50
N ASP A 25 6.04 4.38 13.59
CA ASP A 25 7.11 3.41 13.76
C ASP A 25 6.56 1.98 13.65
N ARG A 26 5.41 1.70 14.27
CA ARG A 26 4.74 0.40 14.20
C ARG A 26 4.28 0.06 12.80
N THR A 27 3.62 0.97 12.10
CA THR A 27 3.14 0.75 10.74
C THR A 27 4.29 0.58 9.75
N HIS A 28 5.35 1.34 9.92
CA HIS A 28 6.56 1.24 9.10
C HIS A 28 7.24 -0.11 9.27
N SER A 29 7.45 -0.57 10.50
CA SER A 29 8.07 -1.87 10.77
C SER A 29 7.28 -3.05 10.22
N ILE A 30 5.93 -3.01 10.26
CA ILE A 30 5.08 -4.05 9.67
C ILE A 30 5.26 -4.11 8.14
N LEU A 31 5.28 -2.95 7.49
CA LEU A 31 5.46 -2.88 6.04
C LEU A 31 6.85 -3.33 5.60
N GLU A 32 7.91 -2.92 6.31
CA GLU A 32 9.27 -3.36 6.03
C GLU A 32 9.42 -4.89 6.17
N ALA A 33 8.86 -5.47 7.24
CA ALA A 33 8.86 -6.90 7.42
C ALA A 33 8.09 -7.66 6.32
N ALA A 34 7.02 -7.08 5.79
CA ALA A 34 6.28 -7.65 4.67
C ALA A 34 7.10 -7.59 3.37
N GLU A 35 7.76 -6.48 3.10
CA GLU A 35 8.65 -6.32 1.94
C GLU A 35 9.85 -7.26 2.00
N GLU A 36 10.45 -7.46 3.17
CA GLU A 36 11.57 -8.40 3.33
C GLU A 36 11.12 -9.84 3.07
N ARG A 37 9.98 -10.27 3.62
CA ARG A 37 9.40 -11.59 3.29
C ARG A 37 9.13 -11.76 1.80
N ALA A 38 8.72 -10.70 1.10
CA ALA A 38 8.54 -10.73 -0.35
C ALA A 38 9.88 -10.94 -1.07
N ARG A 39 10.92 -10.19 -0.69
CA ARG A 39 12.28 -10.31 -1.26
C ARG A 39 12.89 -11.70 -1.07
N GLU A 40 12.60 -12.36 0.04
CA GLU A 40 13.07 -13.72 0.30
C GLU A 40 12.28 -14.77 -0.51
N SER A 41 10.95 -14.65 -0.54
CA SER A 41 10.07 -15.69 -1.07
C SER A 41 9.88 -15.66 -2.59
N GLN A 42 9.92 -14.49 -3.24
CA GLN A 42 9.62 -14.40 -4.67
C GLN A 42 10.77 -14.89 -5.56
N PRO A 43 12.06 -14.58 -5.30
CA PRO A 43 13.16 -15.12 -6.08
C PRO A 43 13.24 -16.65 -6.07
N ALA A 44 12.94 -17.28 -4.94
CA ALA A 44 12.87 -18.75 -4.83
C ALA A 44 11.84 -19.39 -5.79
N ARG A 45 10.89 -18.60 -6.28
CA ARG A 45 9.86 -18.98 -7.26
C ARG A 45 10.14 -18.47 -8.68
N GLY A 46 11.32 -17.90 -8.91
CA GLY A 46 11.68 -17.28 -10.19
C GLY A 46 10.93 -15.99 -10.51
N ARG A 47 10.43 -15.28 -9.49
CA ARG A 47 9.62 -14.07 -9.65
C ARG A 47 10.33 -12.85 -9.06
N LYS A 48 10.05 -11.69 -9.63
CA LYS A 48 10.34 -10.39 -9.01
C LYS A 48 9.21 -10.01 -8.06
N THR A 49 9.53 -9.28 -7.00
CA THR A 49 8.50 -8.67 -6.14
C THR A 49 7.67 -7.64 -6.92
N ALA A 50 6.50 -7.29 -6.41
CA ALA A 50 5.68 -6.24 -7.02
C ALA A 50 6.42 -4.90 -7.08
N ARG A 51 7.20 -4.55 -6.03
CA ARG A 51 8.00 -3.32 -5.99
C ARG A 51 9.13 -3.34 -7.01
N GLU A 52 9.91 -4.42 -7.09
CA GLU A 52 10.95 -4.55 -8.12
C GLU A 52 10.40 -4.43 -9.55
N ARG A 53 9.16 -4.87 -9.79
CA ARG A 53 8.52 -4.71 -11.11
C ARG A 53 8.11 -3.25 -11.37
N LEU A 54 7.68 -2.52 -10.34
CA LEU A 54 7.40 -1.08 -10.41
C LEU A 54 8.67 -0.28 -10.65
N ASP A 55 9.74 -0.57 -9.89
CA ASP A 55 11.05 0.08 -10.03
C ASP A 55 11.67 -0.17 -11.42
N PHE A 56 11.44 -1.35 -12.00
CA PHE A 56 11.89 -1.66 -13.35
C PHE A 56 11.09 -0.93 -14.44
N LEU A 57 9.81 -0.67 -14.20
CA LEU A 57 8.92 -0.05 -15.20
C LEU A 57 9.03 1.48 -15.20
N LEU A 58 9.13 2.08 -14.01
CA LEU A 58 8.99 3.54 -13.85
C LEU A 58 10.36 4.23 -13.81
N ASP A 59 10.36 5.50 -14.09
CA ASP A 59 11.54 6.35 -13.92
C ASP A 59 11.98 6.36 -12.45
N GLU A 60 13.28 6.33 -12.21
CA GLU A 60 13.87 6.28 -10.87
C GLU A 60 13.32 7.39 -9.96
N GLY A 61 12.85 7.01 -8.76
CA GLY A 61 12.33 7.94 -7.76
C GLY A 61 11.00 8.63 -8.09
N SER A 62 10.38 8.28 -9.23
CA SER A 62 9.12 8.93 -9.66
C SER A 62 7.87 8.36 -8.99
N PHE A 63 7.94 7.16 -8.41
CA PHE A 63 6.78 6.46 -7.88
C PHE A 63 6.24 7.08 -6.59
N ASN A 64 5.00 7.54 -6.63
CA ASN A 64 4.23 8.02 -5.48
C ASN A 64 3.12 7.02 -5.17
N GLU A 65 3.33 6.21 -4.13
CA GLU A 65 2.38 5.18 -3.70
C GLU A 65 1.14 5.81 -3.08
N LEU A 66 -0.04 5.34 -3.50
CA LEU A 66 -1.34 5.74 -2.98
C LEU A 66 -1.93 4.63 -2.11
N ASN A 67 -2.60 5.02 -1.02
CA ASN A 67 -3.31 4.11 -0.13
C ASN A 67 -2.44 2.93 0.39
N ARG A 68 -1.16 3.22 0.69
CA ARG A 68 -0.18 2.22 1.16
C ARG A 68 -0.66 1.45 2.39
N TYR A 69 -1.37 2.12 3.29
CA TYR A 69 -1.85 1.57 4.56
C TYR A 69 -3.25 0.96 4.48
N ALA A 70 -3.87 0.91 3.30
CA ALA A 70 -5.19 0.32 3.16
C ALA A 70 -5.13 -1.20 3.22
N GLY A 71 -5.96 -1.78 4.08
CA GLY A 71 -6.06 -3.22 4.29
C GLY A 71 -5.14 -3.77 5.39
N GLY A 72 -5.36 -5.02 5.75
CA GLY A 72 -4.68 -5.68 6.83
C GLY A 72 -5.29 -5.39 8.21
N ASP A 73 -4.62 -5.90 9.24
CA ASP A 73 -4.94 -5.70 10.65
C ASP A 73 -3.66 -5.39 11.41
N ILE A 74 -3.52 -4.15 11.88
CA ILE A 74 -2.33 -3.68 12.61
C ILE A 74 -2.11 -4.48 13.90
N GLU A 75 -3.18 -4.89 14.58
CA GLU A 75 -3.08 -5.69 15.81
C GLU A 75 -2.58 -7.10 15.53
N ALA A 76 -2.92 -7.66 14.37
CA ALA A 76 -2.38 -8.93 13.90
C ALA A 76 -0.96 -8.80 13.28
N GLY A 77 -0.39 -7.60 13.20
CA GLY A 77 0.89 -7.37 12.55
C GLY A 77 0.81 -7.45 11.02
N GLU A 78 -0.37 -7.24 10.46
CA GLU A 78 -0.63 -7.20 9.03
C GLU A 78 -1.01 -5.78 8.61
N LEU A 79 -0.43 -5.28 7.52
CA LEU A 79 -0.77 -3.99 6.96
C LEU A 79 -0.56 -4.01 5.45
N GLY A 80 -1.40 -3.24 4.75
CA GLY A 80 -1.40 -3.19 3.30
C GLY A 80 -2.30 -4.25 2.67
N SER A 81 -2.27 -4.33 1.37
CA SER A 81 -3.11 -5.21 0.57
C SER A 81 -2.30 -5.86 -0.56
N ALA A 82 -2.87 -6.88 -1.20
CA ALA A 82 -2.26 -7.59 -2.32
C ALA A 82 -2.14 -6.75 -3.61
N VAL A 83 -2.42 -5.43 -3.54
CA VAL A 83 -2.28 -4.50 -4.66
C VAL A 83 -1.57 -3.24 -4.20
N ILE A 84 -0.48 -2.91 -4.87
CA ILE A 84 0.22 -1.63 -4.75
C ILE A 84 -0.34 -0.71 -5.84
N THR A 85 -0.76 0.49 -5.48
CA THR A 85 -1.32 1.49 -6.39
C THR A 85 -0.54 2.79 -6.29
N GLY A 86 -0.34 3.50 -7.40
CA GLY A 86 0.37 4.78 -7.37
C GLY A 86 0.43 5.48 -8.72
N ILE A 87 1.12 6.61 -8.72
CA ILE A 87 1.39 7.42 -9.90
C ILE A 87 2.91 7.58 -9.99
N GLY A 88 3.44 7.45 -11.19
CA GLY A 88 4.84 7.69 -11.49
C GLY A 88 5.01 8.25 -12.89
N THR A 89 6.24 8.24 -13.39
CA THR A 89 6.53 8.57 -14.79
C THR A 89 7.16 7.39 -15.50
N LEU A 90 6.94 7.31 -16.80
CA LEU A 90 7.59 6.39 -17.73
C LEU A 90 8.11 7.21 -18.91
N ASP A 91 9.42 7.26 -19.09
CA ASP A 91 10.07 8.16 -20.05
C ASP A 91 9.61 9.62 -19.91
N GLY A 92 9.53 10.12 -18.66
CA GLY A 92 9.08 11.45 -18.30
C GLY A 92 7.57 11.71 -18.45
N ARG A 93 6.78 10.70 -18.82
CA ARG A 93 5.32 10.83 -19.01
C ARG A 93 4.57 10.29 -17.80
N PRO A 94 3.63 11.03 -17.22
CA PRO A 94 2.88 10.56 -16.06
C PRO A 94 1.97 9.37 -16.41
N VAL A 95 2.01 8.36 -15.55
CA VAL A 95 1.19 7.14 -15.65
C VAL A 95 0.64 6.78 -14.28
N ALA A 96 -0.58 6.29 -14.23
CA ALA A 96 -1.12 5.59 -13.09
C ALA A 96 -0.74 4.11 -13.22
N VAL A 97 -0.35 3.47 -12.11
CA VAL A 97 0.08 2.07 -12.15
C VAL A 97 -0.43 1.33 -10.93
N TYR A 98 -0.85 0.07 -11.14
CA TYR A 98 -1.02 -0.85 -10.03
C TYR A 98 -0.28 -2.17 -10.30
N ALA A 99 0.22 -2.76 -9.24
CA ALA A 99 0.91 -4.04 -9.27
C ALA A 99 0.29 -5.00 -8.25
N GLN A 100 -0.07 -6.20 -8.69
CA GLN A 100 -0.49 -7.26 -7.79
C GLN A 100 0.74 -7.87 -7.11
N ASP A 101 0.68 -7.99 -5.79
CA ASP A 101 1.74 -8.58 -4.97
C ASP A 101 1.40 -10.02 -4.60
N PHE A 102 2.01 -10.96 -5.33
CA PHE A 102 1.79 -12.38 -5.09
C PHE A 102 2.25 -12.84 -3.70
N SER A 103 3.15 -12.11 -3.04
CA SER A 103 3.61 -12.43 -1.68
C SER A 103 2.51 -12.27 -0.64
N ILE A 104 1.53 -11.41 -0.92
CA ILE A 104 0.39 -11.15 -0.05
C ILE A 104 -0.82 -11.92 -0.58
N ARG A 105 -1.22 -12.97 0.13
CA ARG A 105 -2.42 -13.78 -0.20
C ARG A 105 -2.48 -14.23 -1.67
N GLY A 106 -1.32 -14.51 -2.29
CA GLY A 106 -1.22 -14.93 -3.70
C GLY A 106 -1.68 -13.88 -4.71
N GLY A 107 -1.59 -12.58 -4.37
CA GLY A 107 -2.03 -11.50 -5.25
C GLY A 107 -3.55 -11.47 -5.50
N THR A 108 -4.34 -12.23 -4.72
CA THR A 108 -5.78 -12.35 -4.95
C THR A 108 -6.51 -11.05 -4.65
N LEU A 109 -7.55 -10.77 -5.46
CA LEU A 109 -8.37 -9.58 -5.32
C LEU A 109 -9.53 -9.83 -4.36
N GLY A 110 -9.67 -8.96 -3.37
CA GLY A 110 -10.81 -8.80 -2.49
C GLY A 110 -11.34 -7.38 -2.56
N LYS A 111 -12.26 -7.03 -1.66
CA LYS A 111 -12.89 -5.70 -1.65
C LYS A 111 -11.87 -4.57 -1.53
N VAL A 112 -10.88 -4.68 -0.64
CA VAL A 112 -9.87 -3.62 -0.42
C VAL A 112 -9.04 -3.38 -1.68
N GLU A 113 -8.62 -4.45 -2.34
CA GLU A 113 -7.86 -4.38 -3.58
C GLU A 113 -8.69 -3.73 -4.71
N GLY A 114 -9.97 -4.13 -4.83
CA GLY A 114 -10.91 -3.52 -5.77
C GLY A 114 -11.09 -2.03 -5.53
N ASP A 115 -11.36 -1.62 -4.29
CA ASP A 115 -11.52 -0.21 -3.91
C ASP A 115 -10.25 0.61 -4.24
N LYS A 116 -9.05 0.08 -3.98
CA LYS A 116 -7.79 0.75 -4.35
C LYS A 116 -7.65 0.95 -5.85
N ILE A 117 -7.98 -0.08 -6.63
CA ILE A 117 -7.90 0.00 -8.11
C ILE A 117 -8.92 1.01 -8.64
N LEU A 118 -10.15 1.02 -8.14
CA LEU A 118 -11.19 1.99 -8.55
C LEU A 118 -10.77 3.42 -8.24
N LEU A 119 -10.25 3.68 -7.02
CA LEU A 119 -9.74 5.01 -6.65
C LEU A 119 -8.58 5.45 -7.56
N LEU A 120 -7.71 4.54 -7.96
CA LEU A 120 -6.64 4.82 -8.90
C LEU A 120 -7.21 5.16 -10.29
N MET A 121 -8.22 4.41 -10.76
CA MET A 121 -8.88 4.66 -12.05
C MET A 121 -9.54 6.04 -12.09
N ASP A 122 -10.28 6.40 -11.05
CA ASP A 122 -10.89 7.73 -10.93
C ASP A 122 -9.84 8.85 -10.97
N ARG A 123 -8.73 8.64 -10.28
CA ARG A 123 -7.61 9.58 -10.28
C ARG A 123 -6.98 9.71 -11.67
N ALA A 124 -6.74 8.58 -12.34
CA ALA A 124 -6.16 8.56 -13.69
C ALA A 124 -7.07 9.26 -14.71
N ILE A 125 -8.38 9.03 -14.65
CA ILE A 125 -9.37 9.72 -15.49
C ILE A 125 -9.32 11.23 -15.25
N SER A 126 -9.33 11.65 -13.97
CA SER A 126 -9.28 13.07 -13.61
C SER A 126 -8.00 13.75 -14.11
N MET A 127 -6.88 13.05 -14.05
CA MET A 127 -5.59 13.54 -14.52
C MET A 127 -5.37 13.36 -16.04
N ARG A 128 -6.23 12.59 -16.70
CA ARG A 128 -6.13 12.22 -18.12
C ARG A 128 -4.82 11.52 -18.46
N ILE A 129 -4.40 10.59 -17.58
CA ILE A 129 -3.19 9.77 -17.75
C ILE A 129 -3.56 8.30 -17.97
N PRO A 130 -2.73 7.53 -18.69
CA PRO A 130 -2.94 6.10 -18.88
C PRO A 130 -2.78 5.32 -17.58
N ILE A 131 -3.38 4.11 -17.53
CA ILE A 131 -3.21 3.15 -16.46
C ILE A 131 -2.45 1.94 -16.98
N ILE A 132 -1.44 1.49 -16.23
CA ILE A 132 -0.69 0.26 -16.47
C ILE A 132 -0.97 -0.71 -15.34
N ALA A 133 -1.30 -1.95 -15.67
CA ALA A 133 -1.55 -3.02 -14.72
C ALA A 133 -0.44 -4.08 -14.80
N LEU A 134 0.25 -4.32 -13.68
CA LEU A 134 1.21 -5.42 -13.54
C LEU A 134 0.52 -6.58 -12.81
N LEU A 135 -0.06 -7.48 -13.61
CA LEU A 135 -0.87 -8.58 -13.09
C LEU A 135 -0.01 -9.75 -12.63
N ASP A 136 -0.28 -10.25 -11.42
CA ASP A 136 0.30 -11.46 -10.85
C ASP A 136 -0.60 -11.97 -9.72
N SER A 137 -1.60 -12.80 -10.05
CA SER A 137 -2.66 -13.16 -9.12
C SER A 137 -3.16 -14.59 -9.32
N GLY A 138 -3.57 -15.20 -8.21
CA GLY A 138 -4.35 -16.43 -8.21
C GLY A 138 -5.84 -16.25 -8.55
N GLY A 139 -6.30 -15.00 -8.76
CA GLY A 139 -7.70 -14.68 -9.09
C GLY A 139 -8.46 -13.95 -7.99
N ALA A 140 -9.78 -14.13 -7.91
CA ALA A 140 -10.62 -13.54 -6.86
C ALA A 140 -10.42 -14.26 -5.50
N ARG A 141 -10.55 -13.52 -4.41
CA ARG A 141 -10.39 -14.04 -3.05
C ARG A 141 -11.67 -14.78 -2.62
N ILE A 142 -11.66 -16.09 -2.79
CA ILE A 142 -12.82 -16.97 -2.53
C ILE A 142 -13.32 -16.82 -1.08
N GLN A 143 -12.46 -16.56 -0.11
CA GLN A 143 -12.81 -16.39 1.31
C GLN A 143 -13.74 -15.19 1.56
N GLU A 144 -13.75 -14.20 0.69
CA GLU A 144 -14.65 -13.05 0.77
C GLU A 144 -16.00 -13.28 0.05
N GLY A 145 -16.18 -14.45 -0.58
CA GLY A 145 -17.41 -14.81 -1.28
C GLY A 145 -17.72 -13.86 -2.45
N VAL A 146 -19.01 -13.54 -2.61
CA VAL A 146 -19.46 -12.66 -3.71
C VAL A 146 -18.93 -11.23 -3.64
N THR A 147 -18.51 -10.75 -2.47
CA THR A 147 -17.95 -9.41 -2.30
C THR A 147 -16.59 -9.24 -2.99
N ALA A 148 -15.88 -10.33 -3.27
CA ALA A 148 -14.64 -10.30 -4.04
C ALA A 148 -14.88 -10.15 -5.56
N LEU A 149 -16.14 -10.26 -6.01
CA LEU A 149 -16.55 -10.18 -7.41
C LEU A 149 -17.39 -8.94 -7.72
N ALA A 150 -17.66 -8.10 -6.69
CA ALA A 150 -18.54 -6.94 -6.79
C ALA A 150 -17.78 -5.67 -7.26
#